data_90e24c7105f0defcf3d69e198b230a94
#
_entry.id   90e24c7105f0defcf3d69e198b230a94
#
_cell.length_a   1.000
_cell.length_b   1.000
_cell.length_c   1.000
_cell.angle_alpha   90.00
_cell.angle_beta   90.00
_cell.angle_gamma   90.00
#
_symmetry.space_group_name_H-M   'P 1'
#
loop_
_entity.id
_entity.type
_entity.pdbx_description
1 polymer ?
#
loop_
_entity_poly.entity_id
_entity_poly.type
_entity_poly.pdbx_seq_one_letter_code
_entity_poly.pdbx_strand_id
1 'polypeptide(L)'
;MRFLVIYAHPVKDSFVSALHQRAVGALKTAGHEVDDCDLYAEGFQPVLSREERIAYHNVGANQGHAAKEIERLRRCNGLVLVFPTWWYGMPAILKGYIEIGRAHV
;
A
#
# COMPACT_ATOMS: atom_id res chain seq x y z
N MET A 1 -6.37 17.49 3.72
CA MET A 1 -5.61 16.34 4.22
C MET A 1 -5.11 15.50 3.05
N ARG A 2 -4.06 14.77 3.25
CA ARG A 2 -3.51 13.88 2.22
C ARG A 2 -3.78 12.42 2.60
N PHE A 3 -4.52 11.72 1.76
CA PHE A 3 -4.85 10.32 1.99
C PHE A 3 -4.03 9.41 1.08
N LEU A 4 -3.47 8.36 1.67
CA LEU A 4 -2.85 7.28 0.91
C LEU A 4 -3.89 6.17 0.79
N VAL A 5 -4.30 5.88 -0.43
CA VAL A 5 -5.27 4.82 -0.71
C VAL A 5 -4.51 3.61 -1.24
N ILE A 6 -4.49 2.55 -0.45
CA ILE A 6 -3.83 1.30 -0.82
C ILE A 6 -4.88 0.35 -1.38
N TYR A 7 -4.75 0.03 -2.66
CA TYR A 7 -5.68 -0.82 -3.37
C TYR A 7 -4.99 -2.13 -3.79
N ALA A 8 -5.64 -3.25 -3.53
CA ALA A 8 -5.08 -4.57 -3.82
C ALA A 8 -6.14 -5.48 -4.45
N HIS A 9 -6.21 -5.50 -5.76
CA HIS A 9 -6.98 -6.48 -6.51
C HIS A 9 -6.40 -6.63 -7.93
N PRO A 10 -6.23 -7.86 -8.42
CA PRO A 10 -5.63 -8.05 -9.75
C PRO A 10 -6.58 -7.78 -10.92
N VAL A 11 -7.89 -7.77 -10.69
CA VAL A 11 -8.90 -7.63 -11.76
C VAL A 11 -9.56 -6.26 -11.69
N LYS A 12 -9.47 -5.50 -12.79
CA LYS A 12 -10.00 -4.13 -12.85
C LYS A 12 -11.53 -4.07 -12.88
N ASP A 13 -12.20 -5.14 -13.31
CA ASP A 13 -13.67 -5.17 -13.39
C ASP A 13 -14.31 -5.78 -12.16
N SER A 14 -13.61 -5.83 -11.04
CA SER A 14 -14.11 -6.40 -9.81
C SER A 14 -14.97 -5.40 -9.02
N PHE A 15 -15.78 -5.93 -8.09
CA PHE A 15 -16.52 -5.11 -7.14
C PHE A 15 -15.57 -4.25 -6.30
N VAL A 16 -14.44 -4.81 -5.89
CA VAL A 16 -13.42 -4.09 -5.11
C VAL A 16 -12.85 -2.93 -5.93
N SER A 17 -12.64 -3.12 -7.23
CA SER A 17 -12.19 -2.05 -8.11
C SER A 17 -13.20 -0.89 -8.16
N ALA A 18 -14.50 -1.21 -8.20
CA ALA A 18 -15.55 -0.20 -8.17
C ALA A 18 -15.54 0.57 -6.85
N LEU A 19 -15.35 -0.12 -5.72
CA LEU A 19 -15.21 0.53 -4.42
C LEU A 19 -13.99 1.45 -4.37
N HIS A 20 -12.88 1.01 -4.93
CA HIS A 20 -11.65 1.80 -5.00
C HIS A 20 -11.90 3.11 -5.75
N GLN A 21 -12.51 3.04 -6.92
CA GLN A 21 -12.81 4.24 -7.71
C GLN A 21 -13.75 5.19 -6.96
N ARG A 22 -14.75 4.66 -6.27
CA ARG A 22 -15.67 5.45 -5.48
C ARG A 22 -14.97 6.14 -4.32
N ALA A 23 -14.09 5.43 -3.63
CA ALA A 23 -13.34 5.99 -2.50
C ALA A 23 -12.43 7.13 -2.95
N VAL A 24 -11.66 6.92 -4.02
CA VAL A 24 -10.77 7.94 -4.56
C VAL A 24 -11.57 9.17 -5.02
N GLY A 25 -12.66 8.95 -5.75
CA GLY A 25 -13.51 10.03 -6.23
C GLY A 25 -14.13 10.84 -5.11
N ALA A 26 -14.62 10.17 -4.06
CA ALA A 26 -15.23 10.85 -2.91
C ALA A 26 -14.21 11.70 -2.16
N LEU A 27 -12.99 11.20 -1.96
CA LEU A 27 -11.94 11.97 -1.27
C LEU A 27 -11.56 13.21 -2.08
N LYS A 28 -11.40 13.08 -3.39
CA LYS A 28 -11.07 14.23 -4.26
C LYS A 28 -12.20 15.26 -4.27
N THR A 29 -13.45 14.82 -4.34
CA THR A 29 -14.60 15.69 -4.32
C THR A 29 -14.67 16.48 -3.01
N ALA A 30 -14.26 15.86 -1.91
CA ALA A 30 -14.22 16.53 -0.60
C ALA A 30 -13.03 17.48 -0.44
N GLY A 31 -12.18 17.62 -1.45
CA GLY A 31 -11.07 18.56 -1.43
C GLY A 31 -9.77 17.99 -0.86
N HIS A 32 -9.67 16.70 -0.70
CA HIS A 32 -8.45 16.07 -0.19
C HIS A 32 -7.49 15.70 -1.31
N GLU A 33 -6.19 15.68 -0.99
CA GLU A 33 -5.19 15.11 -1.87
C GLU A 33 -5.22 13.59 -1.73
N VAL A 34 -5.08 12.88 -2.86
CA VAL A 34 -5.10 11.42 -2.87
C VAL A 34 -3.83 10.91 -3.51
N ASP A 35 -3.08 10.08 -2.77
CA ASP A 35 -1.98 9.30 -3.30
C ASP A 35 -2.54 7.89 -3.52
N ASP A 36 -2.78 7.54 -4.79
CA ASP A 36 -3.43 6.29 -5.15
C ASP A 36 -2.38 5.22 -5.40
N CYS A 37 -2.33 4.22 -4.52
CA CYS A 37 -1.33 3.16 -4.57
C CYS A 37 -1.99 1.83 -4.95
N ASP A 38 -1.88 1.46 -6.22
CA ASP A 38 -2.36 0.18 -6.73
C ASP A 38 -1.21 -0.83 -6.69
N LEU A 39 -1.21 -1.71 -5.68
CA LEU A 39 -0.09 -2.62 -5.44
C LEU A 39 0.17 -3.57 -6.62
N TYR A 40 -0.88 -4.08 -7.26
CA TYR A 40 -0.70 -4.96 -8.43
C TYR A 40 -0.18 -4.20 -9.63
N ALA A 41 -0.75 -3.04 -9.92
CA ALA A 41 -0.35 -2.25 -11.09
C ALA A 41 1.07 -1.72 -10.96
N GLU A 42 1.49 -1.38 -9.74
CA GLU A 42 2.83 -0.87 -9.48
C GLU A 42 3.87 -1.97 -9.35
N GLY A 43 3.46 -3.24 -9.38
CA GLY A 43 4.40 -4.36 -9.25
C GLY A 43 5.07 -4.46 -7.90
N PHE A 44 4.36 -4.12 -6.83
CA PHE A 44 4.92 -4.15 -5.49
C PHE A 44 5.41 -5.55 -5.12
N GLN A 45 6.63 -5.63 -4.54
CA GLN A 45 7.23 -6.89 -4.09
C GLN A 45 6.94 -7.11 -2.62
N PRO A 46 6.00 -8.03 -2.28
CA PRO A 46 5.59 -8.24 -0.90
C PRO A 46 6.53 -9.16 -0.11
N VAL A 47 7.49 -9.78 -0.79
CA VAL A 47 8.38 -10.77 -0.16
C VAL A 47 9.67 -10.09 0.29
N LEU A 48 10.02 -10.27 1.56
CA LEU A 48 11.27 -9.76 2.11
C LEU A 48 12.45 -10.49 1.47
N SER A 49 13.36 -9.75 0.83
CA SER A 49 14.53 -10.34 0.21
C SER A 49 15.59 -10.72 1.24
N ARG A 50 16.55 -11.56 0.80
CA ARG A 50 17.69 -11.92 1.65
C ARG A 50 18.46 -10.69 2.11
N GLU A 51 18.72 -9.79 1.19
CA GLU A 51 19.46 -8.55 1.45
C GLU A 51 18.73 -7.65 2.43
N GLU A 52 17.44 -7.52 2.28
CA GLU A 52 16.61 -6.74 3.20
C GLU A 52 16.61 -7.35 4.59
N ARG A 53 16.55 -8.68 4.69
CA ARG A 53 16.57 -9.34 5.99
C ARG A 53 17.91 -9.19 6.69
N ILE A 54 19.00 -9.26 5.95
CA ILE A 54 20.35 -9.05 6.51
C ILE A 54 20.49 -7.63 7.03
N ALA A 55 19.95 -6.64 6.30
CA ALA A 55 20.04 -5.23 6.66
C ALA A 55 18.92 -4.77 7.61
N TYR A 56 18.14 -5.69 8.16
CA TYR A 56 16.89 -5.38 8.87
C TYR A 56 17.06 -4.36 10.01
N HIS A 57 18.16 -4.46 10.75
CA HIS A 57 18.41 -3.53 11.86
C HIS A 57 19.18 -2.26 11.47
N ASN A 58 19.52 -2.12 10.20
CA ASN A 58 20.18 -0.91 9.69
C ASN A 58 19.13 -0.09 8.94
N VAL A 59 18.54 0.91 9.59
CA VAL A 59 17.42 1.67 9.05
C VAL A 59 17.73 2.27 7.69
N GLY A 60 18.91 2.88 7.51
CA GLY A 60 19.28 3.50 6.25
C GLY A 60 19.38 2.50 5.10
N ALA A 61 20.08 1.39 5.32
CA ALA A 61 20.26 0.35 4.31
C ALA A 61 18.98 -0.45 4.09
N ASN A 62 18.18 -0.60 5.15
CA ASN A 62 16.97 -1.42 5.12
C ASN A 62 15.82 -0.80 4.31
N GLN A 63 15.88 0.50 4.02
CA GLN A 63 14.82 1.13 3.23
C GLN A 63 14.87 0.75 1.75
N GLY A 64 16.03 0.41 1.21
CA GLY A 64 16.22 -0.19 -0.11
C GLY A 64 15.16 0.17 -1.16
N HIS A 65 14.59 -0.85 -1.79
CA HIS A 65 13.55 -0.69 -2.80
C HIS A 65 12.18 -0.29 -2.22
N ALA A 66 12.01 -0.37 -0.90
CA ALA A 66 10.78 0.06 -0.24
C ALA A 66 10.78 1.55 0.11
N ALA A 67 11.85 2.28 -0.17
CA ALA A 67 11.98 3.69 0.20
C ALA A 67 10.82 4.54 -0.30
N LYS A 68 10.36 4.30 -1.52
CA LYS A 68 9.24 5.02 -2.11
C LYS A 68 7.95 4.82 -1.31
N GLU A 69 7.66 3.59 -0.93
CA GLU A 69 6.45 3.26 -0.17
C GLU A 69 6.52 3.82 1.25
N ILE A 70 7.68 3.78 1.86
CA ILE A 70 7.91 4.35 3.19
C ILE A 70 7.65 5.85 3.17
N GLU A 71 8.16 6.55 2.17
CA GLU A 71 7.96 7.99 2.02
C GLU A 71 6.48 8.32 1.83
N ARG A 72 5.77 7.54 1.04
CA ARG A 72 4.32 7.72 0.85
C ARG A 72 3.56 7.58 2.17
N LEU A 73 3.92 6.59 2.98
CA LEU A 73 3.32 6.39 4.30
C LEU A 73 3.61 7.57 5.23
N ARG A 74 4.84 8.08 5.24
CA ARG A 74 5.21 9.20 6.11
C ARG A 74 4.52 10.49 5.74
N ARG A 75 4.18 10.68 4.47
CA ARG A 75 3.59 11.92 3.96
C ARG A 75 2.08 11.97 4.10
N CYS A 76 1.41 10.85 4.31
CA CYS A 76 -0.04 10.84 4.39
C CYS A 76 -0.56 11.22 5.77
N ASN A 77 -1.74 11.82 5.80
CA ASN A 77 -2.48 12.14 7.03
C ASN A 77 -3.50 11.05 7.37
N GLY A 78 -3.94 10.31 6.37
CA GLY A 78 -4.90 9.23 6.54
C GLY A 78 -4.60 8.10 5.60
N LEU A 79 -5.05 6.90 5.98
CA LEU A 79 -4.79 5.68 5.24
C LEU A 79 -6.11 4.99 4.94
N VAL A 80 -6.33 4.63 3.68
CA VAL A 80 -7.52 3.89 3.25
C VAL A 80 -7.06 2.60 2.58
N LEU A 81 -7.57 1.46 3.06
CA LEU A 81 -7.26 0.16 2.50
C LEU A 81 -8.48 -0.38 1.75
N VAL A 82 -8.31 -0.74 0.49
CA VAL A 82 -9.38 -1.30 -0.35
C VAL A 82 -8.90 -2.64 -0.88
N PHE A 83 -9.52 -3.73 -0.43
CA PHE A 83 -9.08 -5.07 -0.78
C PHE A 83 -10.20 -6.10 -0.64
N PRO A 84 -10.11 -7.25 -1.33
CA PRO A 84 -11.04 -8.34 -1.12
C PRO A 84 -10.65 -9.14 0.12
N THR A 85 -11.66 -9.67 0.84
CA THR A 85 -11.40 -10.58 1.95
C THR A 85 -11.35 -12.01 1.39
N TRP A 86 -10.15 -12.52 1.15
CA TRP A 86 -9.93 -13.89 0.70
C TRP A 86 -9.54 -14.76 1.88
N TRP A 87 -10.28 -15.86 2.09
CA TRP A 87 -10.01 -16.77 3.21
C TRP A 87 -9.96 -16.04 4.55
N TYR A 88 -10.94 -15.15 4.78
CA TYR A 88 -11.09 -14.40 6.04
C TYR A 88 -9.93 -13.48 6.36
N GLY A 89 -9.13 -13.12 5.37
CA GLY A 89 -7.98 -12.25 5.58
C GLY A 89 -7.71 -11.36 4.38
N MET A 90 -6.65 -10.58 4.47
CA MET A 90 -6.23 -9.72 3.37
C MET A 90 -5.40 -10.48 2.35
N PRO A 91 -5.36 -10.02 1.08
CA PRO A 91 -4.50 -10.64 0.07
C PRO A 91 -3.02 -10.59 0.48
N ALA A 92 -2.25 -11.59 0.02
CA ALA A 92 -0.83 -11.70 0.38
C ALA A 92 -0.02 -10.45 0.04
N ILE A 93 -0.29 -9.81 -1.10
CA ILE A 93 0.42 -8.60 -1.51
C ILE A 93 0.20 -7.46 -0.52
N LEU A 94 -1.01 -7.32 0.00
CA LEU A 94 -1.34 -6.28 0.99
C LEU A 94 -0.71 -6.62 2.34
N LYS A 95 -0.76 -7.88 2.74
CA LYS A 95 -0.13 -8.30 3.99
C LYS A 95 1.36 -8.02 3.98
N GLY A 96 2.04 -8.35 2.86
CA GLY A 96 3.46 -8.06 2.71
C GLY A 96 3.75 -6.56 2.76
N TYR A 97 2.89 -5.75 2.16
CA TYR A 97 3.02 -4.29 2.23
C TYR A 97 2.95 -3.80 3.68
N ILE A 98 1.99 -4.28 4.45
CA ILE A 98 1.83 -3.89 5.86
C ILE A 98 3.02 -4.34 6.68
N GLU A 99 3.50 -5.57 6.49
CA GLU A 99 4.64 -6.09 7.24
C GLU A 99 5.91 -5.28 6.97
N ILE A 100 6.16 -4.95 5.70
CA ILE A 100 7.32 -4.14 5.33
C ILE A 100 7.17 -2.72 5.87
N GLY A 101 5.98 -2.13 5.76
CA GLY A 101 5.72 -0.79 6.27
C GLY A 101 5.93 -0.68 7.77
N ARG A 102 5.48 -1.67 8.53
CA ARG A 102 5.64 -1.69 9.99
C ARG A 102 7.10 -1.69 10.42
N ALA A 103 7.98 -2.31 9.64
CA ALA A 103 9.39 -2.39 9.98
C ALA A 103 10.10 -1.03 9.89
N HIS A 104 9.50 -0.06 9.19
CA HIS A 104 10.16 1.22 8.86
C HIS A 104 9.43 2.46 9.37
N VAL A 105 8.27 2.29 9.97
CA VAL A 105 7.45 3.44 10.41
C VAL A 105 7.26 3.47 11.93
#